data_deb7479d14efdcbe4f93f0ea32e5af90
#
_entry.id   deb7479d14efdcbe4f93f0ea32e5af90
#
_cell.length_a   1.000
_cell.length_b   1.000
_cell.length_c   1.000
_cell.angle_alpha   90.00
_cell.angle_beta   90.00
_cell.angle_gamma   90.00
#
_symmetry.space_group_name_H-M   'P 1'
#
loop_
_entity.id
_entity.type
_entity.pdbx_description
1 polymer ?
#
loop_
_entity_poly.entity_id
_entity_poly.type
_entity_poly.pdbx_seq_one_letter_code
_entity_poly.pdbx_strand_id
1 'polypeptide(L)'
;MNKKIILIEDDKDLQEIIKYNFSKEKYDIVLCSDGEEALDLIKHEMPDLVILDWMLPNLSGVEILRQIRASKNLKKIPIIMLTARTEESDKLRAFDTGADDYITKPFSNSELIARTKALLRRVSEDSFTDTLNFHDIELNRYNKRVFRDKKEIKLGPVEFKLLEVFLMRPGQVFNREQLLDKVWGNQIYVCLLYTSDAADE
;
A
#
# COMPACT_ATOMS: atom_id res chain seq x y z
N MET A 1 3.03 19.85 0.81
CA MET A 1 2.84 19.48 -0.60
C MET A 1 1.43 18.95 -0.78
N ASN A 2 0.76 19.31 -1.86
CA ASN A 2 -0.55 18.73 -2.18
C ASN A 2 -0.37 17.26 -2.57
N LYS A 3 -1.35 16.42 -2.24
CA LYS A 3 -1.36 15.02 -2.67
C LYS A 3 -1.61 14.94 -4.17
N LYS A 4 -0.79 14.13 -4.88
CA LYS A 4 -0.87 13.97 -6.33
C LYS A 4 -1.74 12.77 -6.68
N ILE A 5 -2.72 12.99 -7.56
CA ILE A 5 -3.64 11.96 -8.03
C ILE A 5 -3.55 11.87 -9.55
N ILE A 6 -3.48 10.67 -10.09
CA ILE A 6 -3.63 10.44 -11.53
C ILE A 6 -5.06 9.97 -11.78
N LEU A 7 -5.75 10.64 -12.70
CA LEU A 7 -7.05 10.22 -13.22
C LEU A 7 -6.87 9.66 -14.63
N ILE A 8 -7.22 8.40 -14.83
CA ILE A 8 -7.17 7.70 -16.12
C ILE A 8 -8.59 7.42 -16.54
N GLU A 9 -9.08 8.18 -17.51
CA GLU A 9 -10.46 8.23 -17.99
C GLU A 9 -10.44 8.75 -19.42
N ASP A 10 -11.17 8.18 -20.34
CA ASP A 10 -11.22 8.64 -21.75
C ASP A 10 -12.25 9.74 -22.00
N ASP A 11 -13.29 9.84 -21.15
CA ASP A 11 -14.28 10.92 -21.22
C ASP A 11 -13.68 12.24 -20.70
N LYS A 12 -13.40 13.16 -21.62
CA LYS A 12 -12.81 14.46 -21.33
C LYS A 12 -13.71 15.36 -20.47
N ASP A 13 -15.02 15.28 -20.64
CA ASP A 13 -15.95 16.09 -19.86
C ASP A 13 -15.94 15.63 -18.40
N LEU A 14 -15.93 14.32 -18.18
CA LEU A 14 -15.80 13.74 -16.84
C LEU A 14 -14.44 14.06 -16.21
N GLN A 15 -13.34 14.00 -16.98
CA GLN A 15 -12.02 14.43 -16.53
C GLN A 15 -12.01 15.87 -16.00
N GLU A 16 -12.55 16.80 -16.77
CA GLU A 16 -12.57 18.23 -16.40
C GLU A 16 -13.43 18.47 -15.15
N ILE A 17 -14.57 17.80 -15.03
CA ILE A 17 -15.44 17.90 -13.85
C ILE A 17 -14.72 17.39 -12.61
N ILE A 18 -14.08 16.22 -12.69
CA ILE A 18 -13.32 15.64 -11.57
C ILE A 18 -12.15 16.54 -11.20
N LYS A 19 -11.34 16.95 -12.19
CA LYS A 19 -10.20 17.85 -11.98
C LYS A 19 -10.58 19.12 -11.26
N TYR A 20 -11.66 19.80 -11.71
CA TYR A 20 -12.16 21.01 -11.08
C TYR A 20 -12.52 20.80 -9.59
N ASN A 21 -13.26 19.71 -9.28
CA ASN A 21 -13.69 19.45 -7.92
C ASN A 21 -12.52 19.06 -7.01
N PHE A 22 -11.57 18.25 -7.49
CA PHE A 22 -10.41 17.83 -6.72
C PHE A 22 -9.41 18.99 -6.51
N SER A 23 -9.27 19.89 -7.47
CA SER A 23 -8.43 21.09 -7.31
C SER A 23 -8.94 22.01 -6.20
N LYS A 24 -10.26 22.12 -6.02
CA LYS A 24 -10.86 22.83 -4.86
C LYS A 24 -10.48 22.22 -3.51
N GLU A 25 -10.28 20.91 -3.48
CA GLU A 25 -9.85 20.15 -2.29
C GLU A 25 -8.32 20.14 -2.13
N LYS A 26 -7.60 20.95 -2.93
CA LYS A 26 -6.13 21.07 -2.91
C LYS A 26 -5.38 19.78 -3.29
N TYR A 27 -5.96 18.96 -4.16
CA TYR A 27 -5.26 17.85 -4.80
C TYR A 27 -4.59 18.34 -6.09
N ASP A 28 -3.43 17.75 -6.41
CA ASP A 28 -2.76 17.91 -7.69
C ASP A 28 -3.22 16.79 -8.62
N ILE A 29 -3.94 17.13 -9.70
CA ILE A 29 -4.56 16.13 -10.59
C ILE A 29 -3.84 16.12 -11.92
N VAL A 30 -3.28 14.96 -12.26
CA VAL A 30 -2.72 14.64 -13.57
C VAL A 30 -3.73 13.79 -14.34
N LEU A 31 -4.04 14.20 -15.58
CA LEU A 31 -5.02 13.53 -16.44
C LEU A 31 -4.32 12.62 -17.45
N CYS A 32 -4.90 11.47 -17.72
CA CYS A 32 -4.51 10.53 -18.75
C CYS A 32 -5.77 10.03 -19.46
N SER A 33 -5.79 10.05 -20.80
CA SER A 33 -6.93 9.60 -21.60
C SER A 33 -6.68 8.25 -22.28
N ASP A 34 -5.43 7.75 -22.26
CA ASP A 34 -5.03 6.54 -22.95
C ASP A 34 -4.46 5.52 -21.97
N GLY A 35 -4.99 4.29 -22.03
CA GLY A 35 -4.52 3.19 -21.20
C GLY A 35 -3.07 2.79 -21.47
N GLU A 36 -2.56 2.92 -22.68
CA GLU A 36 -1.19 2.58 -23.03
C GLU A 36 -0.17 3.53 -22.40
N GLU A 37 -0.50 4.83 -22.28
CA GLU A 37 0.37 5.82 -21.67
C GLU A 37 0.32 5.78 -20.12
N ALA A 38 -0.73 5.18 -19.56
CA ALA A 38 -1.03 5.23 -18.13
C ALA A 38 0.10 4.70 -17.25
N LEU A 39 0.68 3.57 -17.61
CA LEU A 39 1.73 2.93 -16.79
C LEU A 39 3.02 3.74 -16.73
N ASP A 40 3.42 4.32 -17.86
CA ASP A 40 4.64 5.12 -17.89
C ASP A 40 4.42 6.47 -17.19
N LEU A 41 3.22 7.05 -17.30
CA LEU A 41 2.84 8.22 -16.53
C LEU A 41 2.86 7.95 -15.03
N ILE A 42 2.29 6.82 -14.57
CA ILE A 42 2.31 6.42 -13.15
C ILE A 42 3.75 6.23 -12.64
N LYS A 43 4.63 5.59 -13.42
CA LYS A 43 6.05 5.41 -13.07
C LYS A 43 6.79 6.74 -12.95
N HIS A 44 6.50 7.68 -13.85
CA HIS A 44 7.15 8.99 -13.88
C HIS A 44 6.67 9.87 -12.73
N GLU A 45 5.36 9.96 -12.55
CA GLU A 45 4.73 10.89 -11.60
C GLU A 45 4.72 10.37 -10.16
N MET A 46 4.77 9.05 -9.95
CA MET A 46 4.71 8.39 -8.64
C MET A 46 3.58 8.98 -7.76
N PRO A 47 2.31 8.82 -8.15
CA PRO A 47 1.18 9.46 -7.49
C PRO A 47 0.90 8.87 -6.10
N ASP A 48 0.20 9.65 -5.26
CA ASP A 48 -0.31 9.18 -3.97
C ASP A 48 -1.57 8.30 -4.12
N LEU A 49 -2.31 8.42 -5.24
CA LEU A 49 -3.49 7.62 -5.55
C LEU A 49 -3.77 7.64 -7.07
N VAL A 50 -4.31 6.56 -7.58
CA VAL A 50 -4.80 6.45 -8.97
C VAL A 50 -6.32 6.26 -8.96
N ILE A 51 -7.02 7.04 -9.79
CA ILE A 51 -8.42 6.83 -10.16
C ILE A 51 -8.40 6.28 -11.58
N LEU A 52 -8.99 5.11 -11.80
CA LEU A 52 -8.81 4.33 -13.02
C LEU A 52 -10.16 3.85 -13.56
N ASP A 53 -10.52 4.28 -14.76
CA ASP A 53 -11.70 3.72 -15.42
C ASP A 53 -11.46 2.25 -15.80
N TRP A 54 -12.49 1.45 -15.64
CA TRP A 54 -12.51 0.06 -16.06
C TRP A 54 -12.41 -0.08 -17.57
N MET A 55 -13.18 0.73 -18.30
CA MET A 55 -13.28 0.67 -19.76
C MET A 55 -12.51 1.82 -20.40
N LEU A 56 -11.29 1.55 -20.80
CA LEU A 56 -10.44 2.48 -21.55
C LEU A 56 -10.19 1.94 -22.95
N PRO A 57 -9.93 2.81 -23.93
CA PRO A 57 -9.47 2.40 -25.25
C PRO A 57 -8.08 1.76 -25.15
N ASN A 58 -7.76 0.91 -26.13
CA ASN A 58 -6.47 0.22 -26.30
C ASN A 58 -6.13 -0.76 -25.16
N LEU A 59 -5.92 -0.29 -23.92
CA LEU A 59 -5.58 -1.11 -22.77
C LEU A 59 -6.60 -0.91 -21.65
N SER A 60 -7.31 -1.98 -21.25
CA SER A 60 -8.35 -1.89 -20.21
C SER A 60 -7.78 -1.55 -18.83
N GLY A 61 -8.59 -0.83 -18.00
CA GLY A 61 -8.19 -0.49 -16.64
C GLY A 61 -7.83 -1.71 -15.78
N VAL A 62 -8.49 -2.85 -16.01
CA VAL A 62 -8.17 -4.10 -15.30
C VAL A 62 -6.76 -4.59 -15.61
N GLU A 63 -6.34 -4.51 -16.87
CA GLU A 63 -5.01 -4.92 -17.26
C GLU A 63 -3.94 -3.96 -16.71
N ILE A 64 -4.21 -2.65 -16.73
CA ILE A 64 -3.35 -1.64 -16.08
C ILE A 64 -3.21 -1.96 -14.58
N LEU A 65 -4.31 -2.23 -13.89
CA LEU A 65 -4.31 -2.61 -12.47
C LEU A 65 -3.44 -3.84 -12.21
N ARG A 66 -3.57 -4.91 -13.00
CA ARG A 66 -2.73 -6.11 -12.88
C ARG A 66 -1.24 -5.79 -13.00
N GLN A 67 -0.87 -4.97 -13.97
CA GLN A 67 0.52 -4.58 -14.19
C GLN A 67 1.06 -3.71 -13.05
N ILE A 68 0.24 -2.82 -12.48
CA ILE A 68 0.59 -2.06 -11.28
C ILE A 68 0.84 -3.00 -10.10
N ARG A 69 -0.05 -3.97 -9.87
CA ARG A 69 0.07 -4.93 -8.74
C ARG A 69 1.24 -5.91 -8.91
N ALA A 70 1.61 -6.24 -10.14
CA ALA A 70 2.80 -7.05 -10.43
C ALA A 70 4.12 -6.28 -10.22
N SER A 71 4.10 -4.95 -10.26
CA SER A 71 5.29 -4.11 -10.10
C SER A 71 5.69 -3.96 -8.64
N LYS A 72 6.96 -4.22 -8.31
CA LYS A 72 7.50 -4.05 -6.94
C LYS A 72 7.36 -2.63 -6.41
N ASN A 73 7.49 -1.64 -7.28
CA ASN A 73 7.51 -0.22 -6.92
C ASN A 73 6.12 0.41 -6.87
N LEU A 74 5.18 -0.07 -7.70
CA LEU A 74 3.86 0.54 -7.86
C LEU A 74 2.76 -0.17 -7.07
N LYS A 75 2.96 -1.43 -6.66
CA LYS A 75 1.93 -2.28 -6.05
C LYS A 75 1.26 -1.72 -4.79
N LYS A 76 1.90 -0.76 -4.13
CA LYS A 76 1.39 -0.10 -2.92
C LYS A 76 0.57 1.15 -3.19
N ILE A 77 0.54 1.65 -4.44
CA ILE A 77 -0.25 2.82 -4.80
C ILE A 77 -1.73 2.46 -4.67
N PRO A 78 -2.52 3.21 -3.88
CA PRO A 78 -3.94 2.97 -3.74
C PRO A 78 -4.67 3.29 -5.04
N ILE A 79 -5.64 2.43 -5.42
CA ILE A 79 -6.37 2.52 -6.68
C ILE A 79 -7.86 2.47 -6.43
N ILE A 80 -8.59 3.47 -6.93
CA ILE A 80 -10.03 3.48 -7.05
C ILE A 80 -10.40 3.15 -8.49
N MET A 81 -11.17 2.07 -8.68
CA MET A 81 -11.72 1.73 -10.00
C MET A 81 -13.06 2.41 -10.21
N LEU A 82 -13.24 3.07 -11.36
CA LEU A 82 -14.54 3.55 -11.84
C LEU A 82 -15.13 2.49 -12.76
N THR A 83 -16.37 2.09 -12.57
CA THR A 83 -17.01 1.03 -13.36
C THR A 83 -18.46 1.35 -13.70
N ALA A 84 -18.87 1.09 -14.93
CA ALA A 84 -20.29 1.12 -15.33
C ALA A 84 -21.06 -0.15 -14.94
N ARG A 85 -20.36 -1.20 -14.43
CA ARG A 85 -20.94 -2.52 -14.19
C ARG A 85 -21.53 -2.63 -12.80
N THR A 86 -22.82 -2.98 -12.77
CA THR A 86 -23.60 -3.16 -11.54
C THR A 86 -23.83 -4.63 -11.17
N GLU A 87 -23.44 -5.59 -12.03
CA GLU A 87 -23.67 -6.99 -11.80
C GLU A 87 -22.79 -7.56 -10.69
N GLU A 88 -23.39 -8.35 -9.83
CA GLU A 88 -22.77 -8.94 -8.63
C GLU A 88 -21.61 -9.90 -8.97
N SER A 89 -21.68 -10.57 -10.11
CA SER A 89 -20.64 -11.44 -10.66
C SER A 89 -19.35 -10.67 -11.02
N ASP A 90 -19.50 -9.43 -11.47
CA ASP A 90 -18.39 -8.57 -11.86
C ASP A 90 -17.72 -7.92 -10.61
N LYS A 91 -18.51 -7.66 -9.56
CA LYS A 91 -17.98 -7.21 -8.26
C LYS A 91 -17.12 -8.26 -7.59
N LEU A 92 -17.49 -9.55 -7.64
CA LEU A 92 -16.67 -10.63 -7.09
C LEU A 92 -15.35 -10.80 -7.84
N ARG A 93 -15.36 -10.69 -9.18
CA ARG A 93 -14.12 -10.69 -9.99
C ARG A 93 -13.27 -9.44 -9.78
N ALA A 94 -13.91 -8.32 -9.45
CA ALA A 94 -13.23 -7.07 -9.16
C ALA A 94 -12.42 -7.14 -7.86
N PHE A 95 -12.92 -7.78 -6.81
CA PHE A 95 -12.18 -8.00 -5.56
C PHE A 95 -10.90 -8.82 -5.76
N ASP A 96 -10.92 -9.80 -6.68
CA ASP A 96 -9.73 -10.61 -7.01
C ASP A 96 -8.67 -9.84 -7.82
N THR A 97 -9.02 -8.68 -8.40
CA THR A 97 -8.09 -7.89 -9.23
C THR A 97 -7.13 -7.00 -8.44
N GLY A 98 -7.38 -6.79 -7.14
CA GLY A 98 -6.47 -6.07 -6.26
C GLY A 98 -6.63 -4.54 -6.24
N ALA A 99 -7.79 -3.99 -6.65
CA ALA A 99 -8.14 -2.59 -6.40
C ALA A 99 -8.48 -2.38 -4.91
N ASP A 100 -8.24 -1.18 -4.40
CA ASP A 100 -8.49 -0.83 -3.00
C ASP A 100 -9.93 -0.34 -2.77
N ASP A 101 -10.59 0.20 -3.80
CA ASP A 101 -12.00 0.58 -3.77
C ASP A 101 -12.60 0.61 -5.19
N TYR A 102 -13.94 0.58 -5.25
CA TYR A 102 -14.74 0.60 -6.48
C TYR A 102 -15.88 1.60 -6.38
N ILE A 103 -16.10 2.34 -7.46
CA ILE A 103 -17.21 3.29 -7.58
C ILE A 103 -17.97 3.00 -8.87
N THR A 104 -19.27 2.80 -8.78
CA THR A 104 -20.12 2.58 -9.95
C THR A 104 -20.55 3.90 -10.57
N LYS A 105 -20.44 4.01 -11.89
CA LYS A 105 -21.01 5.11 -12.67
C LYS A 105 -22.53 4.91 -12.84
N PRO A 106 -23.38 5.96 -12.65
CA PRO A 106 -23.02 7.32 -12.30
C PRO A 106 -22.75 7.48 -10.78
N PHE A 107 -21.79 8.34 -10.45
CA PHE A 107 -21.42 8.66 -9.06
C PHE A 107 -21.45 10.17 -8.82
N SER A 108 -21.49 10.58 -7.56
CA SER A 108 -21.33 11.98 -7.19
C SER A 108 -19.85 12.32 -6.95
N ASN A 109 -19.45 13.56 -7.32
CA ASN A 109 -18.09 14.04 -7.04
C ASN A 109 -17.77 14.01 -5.54
N SER A 110 -18.77 14.28 -4.68
CA SER A 110 -18.63 14.21 -3.22
C SER A 110 -18.32 12.78 -2.74
N GLU A 111 -18.91 11.76 -3.35
CA GLU A 111 -18.61 10.37 -3.04
C GLU A 111 -17.17 10.01 -3.43
N LEU A 112 -16.75 10.34 -4.65
CA LEU A 112 -15.41 10.07 -5.13
C LEU A 112 -14.35 10.75 -4.25
N ILE A 113 -14.57 12.02 -3.87
CA ILE A 113 -13.68 12.76 -2.97
C ILE A 113 -13.64 12.12 -1.58
N ALA A 114 -14.80 11.72 -1.01
CA ALA A 114 -14.86 11.11 0.31
C ALA A 114 -14.08 9.77 0.35
N ARG A 115 -14.22 8.93 -0.66
CA ARG A 115 -13.50 7.66 -0.80
C ARG A 115 -12.01 7.87 -1.01
N THR A 116 -11.63 8.84 -1.85
CA THR A 116 -10.23 9.25 -2.02
C THR A 116 -9.59 9.69 -0.69
N LYS A 117 -10.28 10.55 0.07
CA LYS A 117 -9.82 10.98 1.40
C LYS A 117 -9.65 9.79 2.36
N ALA A 118 -10.59 8.86 2.36
CA ALA A 118 -10.55 7.67 3.20
C ALA A 118 -9.36 6.75 2.85
N LEU A 119 -9.10 6.51 1.57
CA LEU A 119 -7.96 5.70 1.12
C LEU A 119 -6.63 6.36 1.42
N LEU A 120 -6.48 7.65 1.09
CA LEU A 120 -5.25 8.40 1.38
C LEU A 120 -4.96 8.46 2.89
N ARG A 121 -5.99 8.51 3.73
CA ARG A 121 -5.85 8.44 5.20
C ARG A 121 -5.35 7.06 5.62
N ARG A 122 -5.93 5.96 5.14
CA ARG A 122 -5.44 4.60 5.44
C ARG A 122 -3.97 4.43 5.07
N VAL A 123 -3.57 4.85 3.88
CA VAL A 123 -2.18 4.77 3.44
C VAL A 123 -1.26 5.67 4.28
N SER A 124 -1.73 6.83 4.74
CA SER A 124 -0.98 7.65 5.69
C SER A 124 -0.95 7.04 7.09
N GLU A 125 -2.05 6.44 7.56
CA GLU A 125 -2.10 5.70 8.83
C GLU A 125 -1.24 4.43 8.77
N ASP A 126 -1.25 3.69 7.65
CA ASP A 126 -0.32 2.58 7.41
C ASP A 126 1.14 3.04 7.32
N SER A 127 1.42 4.23 6.82
CA SER A 127 2.77 4.81 6.87
C SER A 127 3.13 5.36 8.28
N PHE A 128 2.15 5.71 9.12
CA PHE A 128 2.35 5.93 10.56
C PHE A 128 2.51 4.62 11.32
N THR A 129 1.87 3.51 10.87
CA THR A 129 2.13 2.16 11.40
C THR A 129 3.43 1.54 10.88
N ASP A 130 4.07 2.13 9.87
CA ASP A 130 5.43 1.77 9.48
C ASP A 130 6.49 2.20 10.52
N THR A 131 6.11 3.05 11.49
CA THR A 131 6.96 3.39 12.63
C THR A 131 6.33 2.83 13.91
N LEU A 132 7.01 1.84 14.50
CA LEU A 132 6.63 1.30 15.80
C LEU A 132 7.36 2.07 16.89
N ASN A 133 6.61 2.59 17.86
CA ASN A 133 7.14 3.35 18.98
C ASN A 133 6.87 2.61 20.29
N PHE A 134 7.89 2.47 21.14
CA PHE A 134 7.76 1.93 22.47
C PHE A 134 8.80 2.58 23.40
N HIS A 135 8.33 3.38 24.34
CA HIS A 135 9.16 4.21 25.21
C HIS A 135 10.13 5.11 24.40
N ASP A 136 11.42 4.85 24.52
CA ASP A 136 12.51 5.57 23.88
C ASP A 136 12.93 4.98 22.51
N ILE A 137 12.29 3.88 22.10
CA ILE A 137 12.59 3.17 20.85
C ILE A 137 11.60 3.57 19.76
N GLU A 138 12.12 3.97 18.61
CA GLU A 138 11.40 4.22 17.36
C GLU A 138 11.97 3.29 16.28
N LEU A 139 11.15 2.40 15.70
CA LEU A 139 11.53 1.49 14.64
C LEU A 139 10.74 1.84 13.38
N ASN A 140 11.43 2.31 12.35
CA ASN A 140 10.83 2.60 11.05
C ASN A 140 10.95 1.37 10.14
N ARG A 141 9.81 0.78 9.79
CA ARG A 141 9.70 -0.46 8.99
C ARG A 141 10.03 -0.23 7.52
N TYR A 142 9.76 0.98 7.01
CA TYR A 142 9.96 1.34 5.61
C TYR A 142 11.45 1.44 5.26
N ASN A 143 12.20 2.27 6.01
CA ASN A 143 13.62 2.50 5.76
C ASN A 143 14.56 1.57 6.56
N LYS A 144 13.97 0.64 7.36
CA LYS A 144 14.70 -0.32 8.20
C LYS A 144 15.66 0.34 9.19
N ARG A 145 15.28 1.51 9.72
CA ARG A 145 16.06 2.24 10.73
C ARG A 145 15.44 2.12 12.12
N VAL A 146 16.29 2.10 13.11
CA VAL A 146 15.91 2.09 14.52
C VAL A 146 16.59 3.25 15.22
N PHE A 147 15.82 3.94 16.05
CA PHE A 147 16.33 5.03 16.89
C PHE A 147 16.02 4.72 18.35
N ARG A 148 16.92 5.09 19.24
CA ARG A 148 16.73 5.11 20.68
C ARG A 148 17.17 6.46 21.20
N ASP A 149 16.31 7.16 21.94
CA ASP A 149 16.58 8.56 22.38
C ASP A 149 17.06 9.46 21.22
N LYS A 150 16.41 9.34 20.04
CA LYS A 150 16.76 10.06 18.79
C LYS A 150 18.14 9.74 18.20
N LYS A 151 18.87 8.75 18.75
CA LYS A 151 20.14 8.27 18.20
C LYS A 151 19.88 7.02 17.38
N GLU A 152 20.41 7.00 16.15
CA GLU A 152 20.27 5.84 15.27
C GLU A 152 21.07 4.64 15.80
N ILE A 153 20.44 3.47 15.88
CA ILE A 153 21.04 2.19 16.23
C ILE A 153 21.11 1.33 14.97
N LYS A 154 22.28 0.86 14.63
CA LYS A 154 22.47 -0.08 13.52
C LYS A 154 22.19 -1.51 14.00
N LEU A 155 21.17 -2.12 13.44
CA LEU A 155 20.80 -3.52 13.67
C LEU A 155 21.00 -4.33 12.40
N GLY A 156 21.41 -5.58 12.54
CA GLY A 156 21.41 -6.56 11.47
C GLY A 156 19.96 -6.94 11.07
N PRO A 157 19.78 -7.59 9.88
CA PRO A 157 18.43 -7.92 9.39
C PRO A 157 17.60 -8.79 10.34
N VAL A 158 18.24 -9.71 11.03
CA VAL A 158 17.59 -10.63 12.00
C VAL A 158 17.22 -9.90 13.28
N GLU A 159 18.13 -9.08 13.81
CA GLU A 159 17.93 -8.26 15.00
C GLU A 159 16.79 -7.26 14.78
N PHE A 160 16.74 -6.64 13.59
CA PHE A 160 15.66 -5.75 13.21
C PHE A 160 14.29 -6.47 13.21
N LYS A 161 14.20 -7.66 12.57
CA LYS A 161 12.97 -8.45 12.58
C LYS A 161 12.55 -8.87 13.97
N LEU A 162 13.50 -9.26 14.81
CA LEU A 162 13.22 -9.66 16.19
C LEU A 162 12.66 -8.49 16.99
N LEU A 163 13.28 -7.32 16.89
CA LEU A 163 12.79 -6.10 17.54
C LEU A 163 11.39 -5.70 17.01
N GLU A 164 11.17 -5.80 15.71
CA GLU A 164 9.86 -5.57 15.09
C GLU A 164 8.78 -6.47 15.70
N VAL A 165 9.03 -7.77 15.87
CA VAL A 165 8.10 -8.72 16.49
C VAL A 165 7.72 -8.31 17.92
N PHE A 166 8.69 -7.87 18.72
CA PHE A 166 8.42 -7.42 20.08
C PHE A 166 7.66 -6.10 20.14
N LEU A 167 8.01 -5.13 19.27
CA LEU A 167 7.34 -3.84 19.22
C LEU A 167 5.90 -3.91 18.68
N MET A 168 5.59 -4.90 17.85
CA MET A 168 4.22 -5.13 17.38
C MET A 168 3.27 -5.61 18.49
N ARG A 169 3.80 -6.23 19.55
CA ARG A 169 3.01 -6.78 20.65
C ARG A 169 3.71 -6.60 22.01
N PRO A 170 3.75 -5.35 22.50
CA PRO A 170 4.37 -5.07 23.78
C PRO A 170 3.73 -5.86 24.92
N GLY A 171 4.54 -6.44 25.79
CA GLY A 171 4.09 -7.24 26.92
C GLY A 171 3.72 -8.69 26.61
N GLN A 172 3.71 -9.12 25.35
CA GLN A 172 3.51 -10.52 25.00
C GLN A 172 4.80 -11.32 25.19
N VAL A 173 4.70 -12.45 25.91
CA VAL A 173 5.80 -13.42 26.02
C VAL A 173 5.74 -14.37 24.83
N PHE A 174 6.86 -14.56 24.14
CA PHE A 174 7.02 -15.50 23.04
C PHE A 174 7.94 -16.65 23.46
N ASN A 175 7.59 -17.87 23.10
CA ASN A 175 8.50 -18.99 23.22
C ASN A 175 9.50 -19.01 22.04
N ARG A 176 10.53 -19.88 22.14
CA ARG A 176 11.59 -19.96 21.11
C ARG A 176 11.06 -20.32 19.73
N GLU A 177 10.14 -21.27 19.64
CA GLU A 177 9.56 -21.73 18.37
C GLU A 177 8.78 -20.62 17.69
N GLN A 178 7.96 -19.88 18.46
CA GLN A 178 7.20 -18.74 17.95
C GLN A 178 8.10 -17.62 17.41
N LEU A 179 9.25 -17.39 18.04
CA LEU A 179 10.20 -16.39 17.55
C LEU A 179 10.90 -16.87 16.28
N LEU A 180 11.28 -18.14 16.22
CA LEU A 180 11.88 -18.74 15.03
C LEU A 180 10.93 -18.62 13.82
N ASP A 181 9.66 -19.01 13.98
CA ASP A 181 8.66 -18.91 12.92
C ASP A 181 8.44 -17.47 12.45
N LYS A 182 8.37 -16.51 13.38
CA LYS A 182 8.11 -15.11 13.06
C LYS A 182 9.29 -14.40 12.39
N VAL A 183 10.51 -14.75 12.76
CA VAL A 183 11.73 -14.09 12.29
C VAL A 183 12.25 -14.73 11.00
N TRP A 184 12.22 -16.07 10.93
CA TRP A 184 12.77 -16.83 9.78
C TRP A 184 11.71 -17.42 8.85
N GLY A 185 10.45 -17.61 9.34
CA GLY A 185 9.37 -18.25 8.56
C GLY A 185 9.47 -19.76 8.53
N ASN A 186 8.40 -20.44 8.06
CA ASN A 186 8.24 -21.90 8.08
C ASN A 186 9.19 -22.70 7.14
N GLN A 187 10.21 -22.07 6.55
CA GLN A 187 11.09 -22.73 5.57
C GLN A 187 12.53 -22.96 6.04
N ILE A 188 12.88 -22.66 7.27
CA ILE A 188 14.23 -22.91 7.75
C ILE A 188 14.20 -24.02 8.80
N TYR A 189 14.64 -25.21 8.40
CA TYR A 189 15.15 -26.21 9.33
C TYR A 189 16.41 -25.63 9.99
N VAL A 190 16.26 -24.95 11.13
CA VAL A 190 17.42 -24.61 11.96
C VAL A 190 17.92 -25.94 12.51
N CYS A 191 19.08 -26.36 12.02
CA CYS A 191 19.76 -27.53 12.52
C CYS A 191 19.95 -27.38 14.05
N LEU A 192 19.24 -28.16 14.82
CA LEU A 192 19.30 -28.21 16.29
C LEU A 192 20.61 -28.88 16.75
N LEU A 193 21.74 -28.27 16.43
CA LEU A 193 23.07 -28.69 16.88
C LEU A 193 23.66 -27.71 17.89
N TYR A 194 22.90 -27.37 18.92
CA TYR A 194 23.42 -26.89 20.20
C TYR A 194 22.45 -27.31 21.29
N THR A 195 22.39 -28.61 21.53
CA THR A 195 21.95 -29.12 22.85
C THR A 195 23.14 -29.01 23.76
N SER A 196 22.99 -28.20 24.78
CA SER A 196 23.54 -28.31 26.12
C SER A 196 24.49 -29.49 26.37
N ASP A 197 25.78 -29.23 26.36
CA ASP A 197 26.77 -29.89 27.20
C ASP A 197 27.52 -28.80 27.98
N ALA A 198 26.88 -28.29 29.02
CA ALA A 198 27.50 -27.51 30.05
C ALA A 198 26.63 -27.49 31.30
N ALA A 199 26.39 -28.70 31.83
CA ALA A 199 25.91 -28.88 33.18
C ALA A 199 26.31 -30.28 33.64
N ASP A 200 27.61 -30.50 33.86
CA ASP A 200 28.17 -31.49 34.78
C ASP A 200 29.70 -31.26 34.86
N GLU A 201 30.08 -30.35 35.75
CA GLU A 201 31.28 -30.42 36.59
C GLU A 201 31.15 -29.37 37.69
#